data_57e75e48c458f4abd5bc204bdeeb2595
#
_entry.id   57e75e48c458f4abd5bc204bdeeb2595
#
_cell.length_a   1.000
_cell.length_b   1.000
_cell.length_c   1.000
_cell.angle_alpha   90.00
_cell.angle_beta   90.00
_cell.angle_gamma   90.00
#
_symmetry.space_group_name_H-M   'P 1'
#
loop_
_entity.id
_entity.type
_entity.pdbx_description
1 polymer ?
#
loop_
_entity_poly.entity_id
_entity_poly.type
_entity_poly.pdbx_seq_one_letter_code
_entity_poly.pdbx_strand_id
1 'polypeptide(L)'
;VDQHVSLAVQELSTIEKPADVGILVSNPPYGHRLGDEGTVFLFYQSLGDTLKRAFDGWTAYVFAAHGGNLKHLGLRPVRRHVLYNGAIECRLVEIPVRGVTGDDPDRAPAWRKPSEKASMFANRIKKNKKKWGRWAKRNGIECYRIYDADIPEYHVAVDRYGPKAVVHIFQKERDADDDRAKQRVQDVLLTLPAALGIDPSDLVVKVRRKHEQGDQYARISQQESDMVVSEGELRFVVNVEDRIDTGLFLDHRAVRAYAHEHCKAKRMLNLFAYTCSVSVAAAVGGAKQTSSVDLSNTYLDWGKKNFEANGLDPAKHRFIRDDATRWIARDRNSYDWIFINPPTFSRSKMSKGDFNIHKDHRSLIESAMSSLDQKGELLFTTHARGFELDESIYNRFRIEDATKQFVPEDFTRYPFQAFLLRK
;
A
#
# COMPACT_ATOMS: atom_id res chain seq x y z
N VAL A 1 -21.27 -39.89 4.17
CA VAL A 1 -20.99 -38.62 3.44
C VAL A 1 -19.48 -38.41 3.34
N ASP A 2 -18.72 -38.71 4.41
CA ASP A 2 -17.27 -38.41 4.49
C ASP A 2 -16.37 -39.18 3.51
N GLN A 3 -16.81 -40.29 2.92
CA GLN A 3 -16.03 -41.08 1.97
C GLN A 3 -15.99 -40.48 0.54
N HIS A 4 -16.82 -39.45 0.27
CA HIS A 4 -16.99 -38.86 -1.07
C HIS A 4 -16.68 -37.36 -1.14
N VAL A 5 -16.28 -36.75 -0.02
CA VAL A 5 -16.00 -35.30 0.04
C VAL A 5 -14.57 -35.08 0.51
N SER A 6 -13.80 -34.35 -0.27
CA SER A 6 -12.46 -33.88 0.08
C SER A 6 -12.48 -32.37 0.24
N LEU A 7 -11.93 -31.86 1.34
CA LEU A 7 -11.81 -30.41 1.63
C LEU A 7 -10.34 -30.02 1.62
N ALA A 8 -9.99 -28.98 0.85
CA ALA A 8 -8.65 -28.45 0.80
C ALA A 8 -8.69 -26.93 0.67
N VAL A 9 -7.69 -26.25 1.25
CA VAL A 9 -7.41 -24.84 1.00
C VAL A 9 -6.27 -24.78 0.00
N GLN A 10 -6.54 -24.22 -1.19
CA GLN A 10 -5.56 -24.15 -2.28
C GLN A 10 -5.62 -22.78 -2.96
N GLU A 11 -4.48 -22.36 -3.49
CA GLU A 11 -4.43 -21.21 -4.38
C GLU A 11 -5.03 -21.56 -5.75
N LEU A 12 -5.76 -20.61 -6.34
CA LEU A 12 -6.43 -20.78 -7.63
C LEU A 12 -5.45 -21.22 -8.75
N SER A 13 -4.23 -20.72 -8.72
CA SER A 13 -3.17 -21.02 -9.69
C SER A 13 -2.67 -22.48 -9.66
N THR A 14 -2.82 -23.17 -8.51
CA THR A 14 -2.30 -24.52 -8.27
C THR A 14 -3.38 -25.61 -8.32
N ILE A 15 -4.64 -25.24 -8.56
CA ILE A 15 -5.74 -26.21 -8.62
C ILE A 15 -5.59 -27.11 -9.86
N GLU A 16 -5.73 -28.40 -9.62
CA GLU A 16 -5.76 -29.44 -10.66
C GLU A 16 -7.12 -30.17 -10.65
N LYS A 17 -7.55 -30.63 -11.83
CA LYS A 17 -8.79 -31.41 -11.93
C LYS A 17 -8.62 -32.79 -11.33
N PRO A 18 -9.58 -33.26 -10.50
CA PRO A 18 -9.52 -34.60 -9.90
C PRO A 18 -9.93 -35.74 -10.85
N ALA A 19 -10.50 -35.43 -12.01
CA ALA A 19 -10.96 -36.39 -13.01
C ALA A 19 -10.97 -35.75 -14.41
N ASP A 20 -11.07 -36.56 -15.46
CA ASP A 20 -11.04 -36.08 -16.85
C ASP A 20 -12.26 -35.24 -17.21
N VAL A 21 -13.42 -35.55 -16.64
CA VAL A 21 -14.69 -34.84 -16.84
C VAL A 21 -15.35 -34.56 -15.51
N GLY A 22 -16.07 -33.45 -15.42
CA GLY A 22 -16.77 -33.07 -14.20
C GLY A 22 -17.49 -31.75 -14.30
N ILE A 23 -18.03 -31.34 -13.16
CA ILE A 23 -18.68 -30.05 -12.98
C ILE A 23 -17.91 -29.25 -11.95
N LEU A 24 -17.58 -28.01 -12.29
CA LEU A 24 -17.01 -27.02 -11.37
C LEU A 24 -18.08 -25.98 -11.05
N VAL A 25 -18.30 -25.71 -9.77
CA VAL A 25 -19.18 -24.62 -9.32
C VAL A 25 -18.34 -23.60 -8.57
N SER A 26 -18.40 -22.34 -8.98
CA SER A 26 -17.63 -21.25 -8.35
C SER A 26 -18.56 -20.09 -7.98
N ASN A 27 -18.38 -19.59 -6.77
CA ASN A 27 -18.98 -18.36 -6.27
C ASN A 27 -17.87 -17.35 -5.97
N PRO A 28 -17.29 -16.72 -7.00
CA PRO A 28 -16.17 -15.79 -6.82
C PRO A 28 -16.63 -14.49 -6.16
N PRO A 29 -15.70 -13.73 -5.55
CA PRO A 29 -16.01 -12.47 -4.91
C PRO A 29 -16.57 -11.44 -5.92
N TYR A 30 -17.60 -10.69 -5.49
CA TYR A 30 -18.34 -9.76 -6.36
C TYR A 30 -17.76 -8.33 -6.39
N GLY A 31 -16.68 -8.05 -5.66
CA GLY A 31 -16.10 -6.73 -5.56
C GLY A 31 -16.54 -5.92 -4.33
N HIS A 32 -17.73 -6.12 -3.80
CA HIS A 32 -18.20 -5.40 -2.61
C HIS A 32 -17.46 -5.75 -1.30
N ARG A 33 -16.84 -6.94 -1.22
CA ARG A 33 -16.04 -7.36 -0.05
C ARG A 33 -14.53 -7.23 -0.24
N LEU A 34 -14.05 -7.15 -1.48
CA LEU A 34 -12.63 -6.96 -1.82
C LEU A 34 -12.28 -5.49 -2.08
N GLY A 35 -13.23 -4.57 -1.97
CA GLY A 35 -12.99 -3.13 -2.03
C GLY A 35 -12.56 -2.60 -3.41
N ASP A 36 -12.44 -3.47 -4.47
CA ASP A 36 -11.71 -3.02 -5.63
C ASP A 36 -12.09 -3.69 -6.95
N GLU A 37 -12.64 -2.91 -7.89
CA GLU A 37 -12.93 -3.37 -9.26
C GLU A 37 -11.68 -3.88 -9.99
N GLY A 38 -10.50 -3.32 -9.72
CA GLY A 38 -9.23 -3.73 -10.32
C GLY A 38 -8.78 -5.11 -9.85
N THR A 39 -8.90 -5.41 -8.55
CA THR A 39 -8.56 -6.71 -7.98
C THR A 39 -9.54 -7.79 -8.47
N VAL A 40 -10.82 -7.46 -8.55
CA VAL A 40 -11.86 -8.35 -9.09
C VAL A 40 -11.60 -8.71 -10.55
N PHE A 41 -11.20 -7.74 -11.36
CA PHE A 41 -10.82 -7.97 -12.74
C PHE A 41 -9.70 -9.02 -12.88
N LEU A 42 -8.59 -8.83 -12.14
CA LEU A 42 -7.46 -9.77 -12.15
C LEU A 42 -7.86 -11.15 -11.65
N PHE A 43 -8.70 -11.22 -10.62
CA PHE A 43 -9.21 -12.48 -10.11
C PHE A 43 -10.03 -13.24 -11.17
N TYR A 44 -10.99 -12.58 -11.86
CA TYR A 44 -11.78 -13.24 -12.91
C TYR A 44 -10.91 -13.65 -14.10
N GLN A 45 -9.87 -12.89 -14.41
CA GLN A 45 -8.90 -13.25 -15.43
C GLN A 45 -8.12 -14.51 -15.03
N SER A 46 -7.58 -14.54 -13.81
CA SER A 46 -6.87 -15.70 -13.26
C SER A 46 -7.77 -16.93 -13.18
N LEU A 47 -9.03 -16.76 -12.75
CA LEU A 47 -10.02 -17.84 -12.74
C LEU A 47 -10.25 -18.40 -14.16
N GLY A 48 -10.44 -17.52 -15.14
CA GLY A 48 -10.63 -17.93 -16.52
C GLY A 48 -9.42 -18.68 -17.11
N ASP A 49 -8.22 -18.25 -16.77
CA ASP A 49 -6.98 -18.89 -17.22
C ASP A 49 -6.77 -20.26 -16.52
N THR A 50 -7.07 -20.35 -15.23
CA THR A 50 -7.06 -21.61 -14.49
C THR A 50 -8.07 -22.61 -15.06
N LEU A 51 -9.30 -22.16 -15.35
CA LEU A 51 -10.31 -23.01 -15.98
C LEU A 51 -9.80 -23.59 -17.30
N LYS A 52 -9.25 -22.80 -18.19
CA LYS A 52 -8.71 -23.25 -19.49
C LYS A 52 -7.53 -24.21 -19.34
N ARG A 53 -6.64 -23.92 -18.40
CA ARG A 53 -5.43 -24.71 -18.17
C ARG A 53 -5.72 -26.06 -17.52
N ALA A 54 -6.54 -26.05 -16.46
CA ALA A 54 -6.67 -27.18 -15.55
C ALA A 54 -7.98 -27.98 -15.73
N PHE A 55 -9.03 -27.40 -16.34
CA PHE A 55 -10.37 -28.00 -16.36
C PHE A 55 -10.91 -28.23 -17.79
N ASP A 56 -10.03 -28.47 -18.75
CA ASP A 56 -10.46 -28.85 -20.10
C ASP A 56 -11.35 -30.09 -20.06
N GLY A 57 -12.49 -30.03 -20.79
CA GLY A 57 -13.51 -31.08 -20.81
C GLY A 57 -14.55 -30.97 -19.70
N TRP A 58 -14.40 -30.05 -18.76
CA TRP A 58 -15.37 -29.80 -17.67
C TRP A 58 -16.42 -28.77 -18.05
N THR A 59 -17.54 -28.77 -17.31
CA THR A 59 -18.51 -27.67 -17.37
C THR A 59 -18.40 -26.83 -16.11
N ALA A 60 -18.07 -25.53 -16.27
CA ALA A 60 -18.00 -24.60 -15.16
C ALA A 60 -19.30 -23.80 -15.01
N TYR A 61 -19.80 -23.74 -13.78
CA TYR A 61 -20.90 -22.87 -13.36
C TYR A 61 -20.33 -21.76 -12.48
N VAL A 62 -20.36 -20.51 -12.99
CA VAL A 62 -19.83 -19.35 -12.27
C VAL A 62 -20.98 -18.44 -11.88
N PHE A 63 -21.11 -18.19 -10.57
CA PHE A 63 -22.11 -17.33 -9.98
C PHE A 63 -21.51 -15.95 -9.68
N ALA A 64 -22.05 -14.88 -10.27
CA ALA A 64 -21.50 -13.53 -10.11
C ALA A 64 -22.61 -12.47 -10.02
N ALA A 65 -22.43 -11.50 -9.13
CA ALA A 65 -23.23 -10.28 -9.13
C ALA A 65 -22.83 -9.43 -10.35
N HIS A 66 -23.79 -8.84 -11.03
CA HIS A 66 -23.61 -8.04 -12.24
C HIS A 66 -22.74 -8.68 -13.32
N GLY A 67 -23.28 -9.00 -14.47
CA GLY A 67 -22.59 -9.71 -15.57
C GLY A 67 -21.33 -9.04 -16.15
N GLY A 68 -20.95 -7.85 -15.66
CA GLY A 68 -19.78 -7.10 -16.11
C GLY A 68 -18.45 -7.83 -15.90
N ASN A 69 -18.29 -8.53 -14.79
CA ASN A 69 -17.05 -9.24 -14.46
C ASN A 69 -16.89 -10.56 -15.20
N LEU A 70 -17.99 -11.21 -15.57
CA LEU A 70 -17.98 -12.50 -16.30
C LEU A 70 -17.26 -12.42 -17.65
N LYS A 71 -17.25 -11.26 -18.31
CA LYS A 71 -16.50 -11.07 -19.57
C LYS A 71 -14.99 -11.29 -19.40
N HIS A 72 -14.46 -11.06 -18.18
CA HIS A 72 -13.06 -11.18 -17.88
C HIS A 72 -12.56 -12.62 -17.70
N LEU A 73 -13.48 -13.60 -17.58
CA LEU A 73 -13.12 -15.03 -17.66
C LEU A 73 -12.53 -15.41 -19.02
N GLY A 74 -12.86 -14.67 -20.09
CA GLY A 74 -12.44 -14.99 -21.46
C GLY A 74 -12.93 -16.35 -21.94
N LEU A 75 -14.08 -16.78 -21.45
CA LEU A 75 -14.80 -17.99 -21.81
C LEU A 75 -16.22 -17.63 -22.25
N ARG A 76 -16.81 -18.40 -23.17
CA ARG A 76 -18.15 -18.15 -23.70
C ARG A 76 -19.19 -19.00 -22.95
N PRO A 77 -20.13 -18.38 -22.21
CA PRO A 77 -21.22 -19.11 -21.60
C PRO A 77 -22.23 -19.56 -22.67
N VAL A 78 -22.73 -20.79 -22.51
CA VAL A 78 -23.80 -21.34 -23.34
C VAL A 78 -25.17 -21.05 -22.76
N ARG A 79 -25.29 -20.91 -21.45
CA ARG A 79 -26.50 -20.54 -20.74
C ARG A 79 -26.25 -19.51 -19.66
N ARG A 80 -27.28 -18.70 -19.36
CA ARG A 80 -27.26 -17.69 -18.32
C ARG A 80 -28.56 -17.72 -17.56
N HIS A 81 -28.49 -17.86 -16.24
CA HIS A 81 -29.63 -17.84 -15.34
C HIS A 81 -29.55 -16.61 -14.47
N VAL A 82 -30.65 -15.87 -14.36
CA VAL A 82 -30.78 -14.74 -13.43
C VAL A 82 -31.22 -15.31 -12.09
N LEU A 83 -30.47 -15.02 -11.06
CA LEU A 83 -30.71 -15.43 -9.68
C LEU A 83 -30.55 -14.22 -8.76
N TYR A 84 -30.98 -14.32 -7.51
CA TYR A 84 -30.87 -13.24 -6.54
C TYR A 84 -30.16 -13.73 -5.30
N ASN A 85 -29.21 -12.94 -4.82
CA ASN A 85 -28.57 -13.11 -3.52
C ASN A 85 -29.03 -11.96 -2.60
N GLY A 86 -30.14 -12.18 -1.89
CA GLY A 86 -30.86 -11.12 -1.20
C GLY A 86 -31.45 -10.12 -2.21
N ALA A 87 -31.10 -8.85 -2.10
CA ALA A 87 -31.52 -7.79 -3.01
C ALA A 87 -30.61 -7.65 -4.27
N ILE A 88 -29.53 -8.42 -4.36
CA ILE A 88 -28.54 -8.30 -5.43
C ILE A 88 -28.92 -9.24 -6.58
N GLU A 89 -29.14 -8.69 -7.78
CA GLU A 89 -29.28 -9.50 -9.00
C GLU A 89 -27.94 -10.13 -9.35
N CYS A 90 -27.95 -11.45 -9.49
CA CYS A 90 -26.78 -12.26 -9.83
C CYS A 90 -27.04 -13.06 -11.10
N ARG A 91 -25.97 -13.53 -11.72
CA ARG A 91 -26.04 -14.42 -12.88
C ARG A 91 -25.22 -15.67 -12.61
N LEU A 92 -25.86 -16.82 -12.81
CA LEU A 92 -25.18 -18.10 -12.90
C LEU A 92 -24.96 -18.39 -14.38
N VAL A 93 -23.71 -18.53 -14.79
CA VAL A 93 -23.36 -18.84 -16.18
C VAL A 93 -22.82 -20.25 -16.30
N GLU A 94 -23.31 -20.97 -17.32
CA GLU A 94 -22.85 -22.30 -17.69
C GLU A 94 -21.81 -22.18 -18.81
N ILE A 95 -20.63 -22.71 -18.60
CA ILE A 95 -19.47 -22.56 -19.48
C ILE A 95 -18.86 -23.95 -19.72
N PRO A 96 -19.05 -24.57 -20.90
CA PRO A 96 -18.25 -25.69 -21.33
C PRO A 96 -16.81 -25.25 -21.47
N VAL A 97 -15.91 -25.75 -20.61
CA VAL A 97 -14.49 -25.41 -20.65
C VAL A 97 -13.85 -26.22 -21.78
N ARG A 98 -13.29 -25.49 -22.74
CA ARG A 98 -12.46 -26.07 -23.81
C ARG A 98 -11.06 -25.54 -23.63
N GLY A 99 -10.10 -26.44 -23.48
CA GLY A 99 -8.69 -26.10 -23.38
C GLY A 99 -8.26 -25.31 -24.62
N VAL A 100 -7.36 -24.41 -24.44
CA VAL A 100 -6.72 -23.68 -25.54
C VAL A 100 -5.66 -24.59 -26.13
N THR A 101 -5.97 -25.25 -27.21
CA THR A 101 -4.93 -25.90 -28.03
C THR A 101 -4.24 -24.81 -28.86
N GLY A 102 -3.08 -24.38 -28.35
CA GLY A 102 -2.20 -23.37 -28.98
C GLY A 102 -2.43 -21.97 -28.45
N ASP A 103 -1.35 -21.35 -28.01
CA ASP A 103 -1.24 -19.90 -27.78
C ASP A 103 -1.35 -19.17 -29.10
N ASP A 104 -2.56 -18.91 -29.58
CA ASP A 104 -2.81 -17.97 -30.66
C ASP A 104 -3.06 -16.58 -30.03
N PRO A 105 -2.06 -15.70 -29.97
CA PRO A 105 -2.19 -14.38 -29.39
C PRO A 105 -3.22 -13.52 -30.14
N ASP A 106 -3.57 -13.88 -31.38
CA ASP A 106 -4.58 -13.17 -32.16
C ASP A 106 -6.02 -13.58 -31.81
N ARG A 107 -6.23 -14.67 -31.11
CA ARG A 107 -7.53 -15.09 -30.57
C ARG A 107 -7.86 -14.54 -29.18
N ALA A 108 -6.92 -13.85 -28.53
CA ALA A 108 -7.24 -13.18 -27.27
C ALA A 108 -8.37 -12.17 -27.48
N PRO A 109 -9.39 -12.15 -26.61
CA PRO A 109 -10.46 -11.15 -26.71
C PRO A 109 -9.88 -9.73 -26.75
N ALA A 110 -10.51 -8.83 -27.47
CA ALA A 110 -10.01 -7.45 -27.68
C ALA A 110 -9.66 -6.73 -26.36
N TRP A 111 -10.36 -7.05 -25.26
CA TRP A 111 -10.08 -6.52 -23.93
C TRP A 111 -8.82 -7.11 -23.26
N ARG A 112 -8.23 -8.20 -23.79
CA ARG A 112 -6.92 -8.71 -23.36
C ARG A 112 -5.74 -8.05 -24.06
N LYS A 113 -6.01 -7.28 -25.10
CA LYS A 113 -4.95 -6.55 -25.80
C LYS A 113 -4.79 -5.17 -25.16
N PRO A 114 -3.59 -4.83 -24.69
CA PRO A 114 -3.32 -3.45 -24.26
C PRO A 114 -3.62 -2.51 -25.44
N SER A 115 -4.08 -1.30 -25.13
CA SER A 115 -4.23 -0.28 -26.17
C SER A 115 -2.88 0.08 -26.79
N GLU A 116 -2.87 0.66 -27.98
CA GLU A 116 -1.62 1.15 -28.59
C GLU A 116 -0.85 2.11 -27.68
N LYS A 117 -1.56 2.90 -26.87
CA LYS A 117 -0.98 3.83 -25.90
C LYS A 117 -0.31 3.13 -24.72
N ALA A 118 -0.69 1.90 -24.39
CA ALA A 118 -0.09 1.12 -23.31
C ALA A 118 1.41 0.86 -23.52
N SER A 119 1.88 0.81 -24.78
CA SER A 119 3.29 0.66 -25.10
C SER A 119 4.14 1.80 -24.52
N MET A 120 3.61 3.02 -24.54
CA MET A 120 4.27 4.22 -23.97
C MET A 120 4.45 4.07 -22.45
N PHE A 121 3.40 3.62 -21.75
CA PHE A 121 3.46 3.33 -20.31
C PHE A 121 4.46 2.21 -20.02
N ALA A 122 4.37 1.06 -20.71
CA ALA A 122 5.27 -0.06 -20.52
C ALA A 122 6.76 0.32 -20.73
N ASN A 123 7.05 1.13 -21.76
CA ASN A 123 8.41 1.62 -22.03
C ASN A 123 8.91 2.56 -20.93
N ARG A 124 8.04 3.41 -20.36
CA ARG A 124 8.38 4.26 -19.22
C ARG A 124 8.70 3.41 -17.99
N ILE A 125 7.89 2.42 -17.68
CA ILE A 125 8.13 1.47 -16.58
C ILE A 125 9.47 0.75 -16.75
N LYS A 126 9.77 0.20 -17.94
CA LYS A 126 11.06 -0.46 -18.25
C LYS A 126 12.25 0.47 -18.04
N LYS A 127 12.16 1.73 -18.50
CA LYS A 127 13.20 2.74 -18.31
C LYS A 127 13.42 3.06 -16.84
N ASN A 128 12.33 3.30 -16.11
CA ASN A 128 12.38 3.63 -14.68
C ASN A 128 12.90 2.45 -13.84
N LYS A 129 12.42 1.22 -14.11
CA LYS A 129 12.94 0.00 -13.49
C LYS A 129 14.46 -0.12 -13.64
N LYS A 130 14.98 0.14 -14.86
CA LYS A 130 16.42 0.08 -15.11
C LYS A 130 17.18 1.16 -14.33
N LYS A 131 16.66 2.39 -14.27
CA LYS A 131 17.26 3.50 -13.52
C LYS A 131 17.23 3.22 -12.02
N TRP A 132 16.05 3.05 -11.47
CA TRP A 132 15.83 2.93 -10.03
C TRP A 132 16.31 1.59 -9.48
N GLY A 133 16.21 0.50 -10.24
CA GLY A 133 16.74 -0.80 -9.82
C GLY A 133 18.28 -0.81 -9.68
N ARG A 134 19.02 -0.08 -10.56
CA ARG A 134 20.46 0.07 -10.41
C ARG A 134 20.82 0.90 -9.18
N TRP A 135 20.08 1.97 -8.94
CA TRP A 135 20.25 2.83 -7.77
C TRP A 135 19.91 2.05 -6.49
N ALA A 136 18.81 1.37 -6.44
CA ALA A 136 18.38 0.57 -5.31
C ALA A 136 19.40 -0.52 -4.96
N LYS A 137 19.90 -1.26 -5.96
CA LYS A 137 20.96 -2.27 -5.77
C LYS A 137 22.24 -1.69 -5.18
N ARG A 138 22.67 -0.51 -5.63
CA ARG A 138 23.90 0.14 -5.09
C ARG A 138 23.73 0.56 -3.64
N ASN A 139 22.53 0.90 -3.22
CA ASN A 139 22.23 1.40 -1.88
C ASN A 139 21.67 0.33 -0.94
N GLY A 140 21.56 -0.94 -1.38
CA GLY A 140 20.98 -2.02 -0.58
C GLY A 140 19.49 -1.83 -0.29
N ILE A 141 18.74 -1.21 -1.22
CA ILE A 141 17.34 -0.86 -1.04
C ILE A 141 16.45 -1.84 -1.80
N GLU A 142 15.50 -2.47 -1.12
CA GLU A 142 14.52 -3.40 -1.71
C GLU A 142 13.13 -2.77 -1.89
N CYS A 143 12.88 -1.59 -1.31
CA CYS A 143 11.61 -0.88 -1.39
C CYS A 143 11.80 0.53 -1.93
N TYR A 144 11.23 0.79 -3.11
CA TYR A 144 11.40 2.08 -3.80
C TYR A 144 10.28 2.32 -4.81
N ARG A 145 10.07 3.60 -5.16
CA ARG A 145 9.12 4.00 -6.18
C ARG A 145 9.70 3.85 -7.57
N ILE A 146 8.99 3.14 -8.44
CA ILE A 146 9.37 2.94 -9.83
C ILE A 146 8.71 3.99 -10.72
N TYR A 147 7.45 4.36 -10.42
CA TYR A 147 6.65 5.24 -11.26
C TYR A 147 5.71 6.08 -10.40
N ASP A 148 5.61 7.37 -10.69
CA ASP A 148 4.83 8.35 -9.93
C ASP A 148 4.00 9.26 -10.85
N ALA A 149 3.04 8.69 -11.58
CA ALA A 149 2.21 9.39 -12.55
C ALA A 149 3.04 10.23 -13.54
N ASP A 150 4.17 9.69 -14.02
CA ASP A 150 5.07 10.34 -14.97
C ASP A 150 4.38 10.70 -16.30
N ILE A 151 3.35 9.95 -16.67
CA ILE A 151 2.52 10.16 -17.85
C ILE A 151 1.12 10.57 -17.38
N PRO A 152 0.60 11.75 -17.78
CA PRO A 152 -0.67 12.27 -17.28
C PRO A 152 -1.87 11.35 -17.48
N GLU A 153 -1.87 10.55 -18.56
CA GLU A 153 -2.93 9.59 -18.86
C GLU A 153 -2.96 8.41 -17.89
N TYR A 154 -1.80 8.01 -17.36
CA TYR A 154 -1.65 6.90 -16.44
C TYR A 154 -1.37 7.39 -15.03
N HIS A 155 -2.44 7.85 -14.37
CA HIS A 155 -2.37 8.43 -13.03
C HIS A 155 -2.33 7.34 -11.94
N VAL A 156 -1.20 6.62 -11.90
CA VAL A 156 -0.93 5.55 -10.94
C VAL A 156 0.43 5.78 -10.31
N ALA A 157 0.67 5.15 -9.15
CA ALA A 157 2.02 4.99 -8.62
C ALA A 157 2.37 3.50 -8.56
N VAL A 158 3.65 3.17 -8.82
CA VAL A 158 4.14 1.78 -8.79
C VAL A 158 5.34 1.72 -7.87
N ASP A 159 5.21 0.96 -6.80
CA ASP A 159 6.21 0.75 -5.78
C ASP A 159 6.72 -0.69 -5.79
N ARG A 160 8.01 -0.89 -5.54
CA ARG A 160 8.64 -2.18 -5.34
C ARG A 160 8.77 -2.47 -3.85
N TYR A 161 8.49 -3.71 -3.45
CA TYR A 161 8.74 -4.25 -2.11
C TYR A 161 9.34 -5.65 -2.26
N GLY A 162 10.67 -5.75 -2.22
CA GLY A 162 11.35 -7.01 -2.44
C GLY A 162 10.94 -7.69 -3.77
N PRO A 163 10.36 -8.90 -3.76
CA PRO A 163 9.88 -9.59 -4.94
C PRO A 163 8.59 -9.01 -5.51
N LYS A 164 7.76 -8.35 -4.68
CA LYS A 164 6.43 -7.87 -5.06
C LYS A 164 6.43 -6.43 -5.57
N ALA A 165 5.46 -6.11 -6.41
CA ALA A 165 5.17 -4.75 -6.85
C ALA A 165 3.76 -4.35 -6.44
N VAL A 166 3.60 -3.13 -5.93
CA VAL A 166 2.31 -2.56 -5.56
C VAL A 166 1.97 -1.46 -6.54
N VAL A 167 0.84 -1.55 -7.22
CA VAL A 167 0.29 -0.47 -8.03
C VAL A 167 -0.84 0.22 -7.29
N HIS A 168 -0.68 1.52 -7.06
CA HIS A 168 -1.71 2.39 -6.50
C HIS A 168 -2.45 3.08 -7.63
N ILE A 169 -3.73 2.78 -7.78
CA ILE A 169 -4.61 3.39 -8.78
C ILE A 169 -5.39 4.51 -8.07
N PHE A 170 -5.19 5.76 -8.50
CA PHE A 170 -5.89 6.92 -7.95
C PHE A 170 -7.16 7.17 -8.76
N GLN A 171 -8.30 6.65 -8.26
CA GLN A 171 -9.59 6.74 -8.93
C GLN A 171 -10.36 7.99 -8.46
N LYS A 172 -10.88 8.78 -9.38
CA LYS A 172 -11.80 9.89 -9.09
C LYS A 172 -13.22 9.39 -9.30
N GLU A 173 -14.21 9.95 -8.59
CA GLU A 173 -15.63 9.58 -8.74
C GLU A 173 -16.11 9.61 -10.20
N ARG A 174 -15.72 10.64 -10.95
CA ARG A 174 -16.05 10.80 -12.37
C ARG A 174 -15.45 9.72 -13.28
N ASP A 175 -14.46 8.97 -12.80
CA ASP A 175 -13.75 7.94 -13.58
C ASP A 175 -14.48 6.58 -13.51
N ALA A 176 -15.46 6.43 -12.60
CA ALA A 176 -16.17 5.15 -12.39
C ALA A 176 -16.97 4.72 -13.63
N ASP A 177 -17.56 5.67 -14.35
CA ASP A 177 -18.35 5.43 -15.56
C ASP A 177 -17.60 5.75 -16.86
N ASP A 178 -16.35 6.24 -16.79
CA ASP A 178 -15.55 6.56 -17.97
C ASP A 178 -14.85 5.31 -18.53
N ASP A 179 -15.27 4.85 -19.68
CA ASP A 179 -14.68 3.69 -20.38
C ASP A 179 -13.19 3.91 -20.72
N ARG A 180 -12.76 5.16 -20.93
CA ARG A 180 -11.34 5.48 -21.15
C ARG A 180 -10.53 5.32 -19.88
N ALA A 181 -11.10 5.67 -18.72
CA ALA A 181 -10.44 5.45 -17.41
C ALA A 181 -10.32 3.95 -17.14
N LYS A 182 -11.37 3.17 -17.39
CA LYS A 182 -11.35 1.70 -17.29
C LYS A 182 -10.31 1.08 -18.21
N GLN A 183 -10.22 1.54 -19.45
CA GLN A 183 -9.21 1.05 -20.41
C GLN A 183 -7.79 1.34 -19.93
N ARG A 184 -7.52 2.53 -19.36
CA ARG A 184 -6.19 2.87 -18.82
C ARG A 184 -5.80 1.98 -17.64
N VAL A 185 -6.72 1.71 -16.73
CA VAL A 185 -6.48 0.75 -15.63
C VAL A 185 -6.15 -0.63 -16.21
N GLN A 186 -6.89 -1.08 -17.19
CA GLN A 186 -6.66 -2.34 -17.88
C GLN A 186 -5.28 -2.39 -18.55
N ASP A 187 -4.90 -1.33 -19.28
CA ASP A 187 -3.56 -1.19 -19.88
C ASP A 187 -2.45 -1.35 -18.84
N VAL A 188 -2.60 -0.67 -17.70
CA VAL A 188 -1.65 -0.76 -16.57
C VAL A 188 -1.52 -2.21 -16.10
N LEU A 189 -2.65 -2.86 -15.78
CA LEU A 189 -2.64 -4.21 -15.22
C LEU A 189 -2.10 -5.27 -16.19
N LEU A 190 -2.39 -5.14 -17.49
CA LEU A 190 -1.91 -6.06 -18.52
C LEU A 190 -0.42 -5.90 -18.83
N THR A 191 0.12 -4.70 -18.70
CA THR A 191 1.50 -4.42 -19.13
C THR A 191 2.52 -4.43 -17.99
N LEU A 192 2.11 -4.15 -16.75
CA LEU A 192 3.02 -4.05 -15.60
C LEU A 192 3.83 -5.32 -15.34
N PRO A 193 3.25 -6.54 -15.25
CA PRO A 193 4.04 -7.73 -14.92
C PRO A 193 5.19 -7.95 -15.91
N ALA A 194 4.90 -7.92 -17.21
CA ALA A 194 5.90 -8.07 -18.28
C ALA A 194 6.93 -6.93 -18.30
N ALA A 195 6.49 -5.67 -18.08
CA ALA A 195 7.39 -4.51 -18.04
C ALA A 195 8.32 -4.55 -16.82
N LEU A 196 7.83 -5.04 -15.68
CA LEU A 196 8.59 -5.24 -14.47
C LEU A 196 9.39 -6.54 -14.46
N GLY A 197 9.03 -7.53 -15.32
CA GLY A 197 9.63 -8.87 -15.32
C GLY A 197 9.37 -9.58 -13.99
N ILE A 198 8.12 -9.57 -13.55
CA ILE A 198 7.63 -10.27 -12.37
C ILE A 198 6.52 -11.24 -12.77
N ASP A 199 6.24 -12.21 -11.93
CA ASP A 199 5.04 -13.03 -12.08
C ASP A 199 3.79 -12.16 -11.86
N PRO A 200 2.69 -12.36 -12.59
CA PRO A 200 1.44 -11.65 -12.34
C PRO A 200 0.92 -11.77 -10.90
N SER A 201 1.18 -12.88 -10.21
CA SER A 201 0.82 -13.08 -8.80
C SER A 201 1.61 -12.20 -7.82
N ASP A 202 2.76 -11.67 -8.25
CA ASP A 202 3.56 -10.71 -7.47
C ASP A 202 3.10 -9.25 -7.64
N LEU A 203 2.08 -9.00 -8.47
CA LEU A 203 1.48 -7.68 -8.65
C LEU A 203 0.30 -7.49 -7.70
N VAL A 204 0.47 -6.62 -6.71
CA VAL A 204 -0.60 -6.22 -5.78
C VAL A 204 -1.24 -4.93 -6.26
N VAL A 205 -2.56 -4.91 -6.36
CA VAL A 205 -3.33 -3.74 -6.81
C VAL A 205 -4.00 -3.09 -5.62
N LYS A 206 -3.82 -1.77 -5.47
CA LYS A 206 -4.50 -0.96 -4.45
C LYS A 206 -5.19 0.22 -5.09
N VAL A 207 -6.52 0.28 -5.02
CA VAL A 207 -7.28 1.43 -5.52
C VAL A 207 -7.50 2.41 -4.38
N ARG A 208 -7.16 3.68 -4.60
CA ARG A 208 -7.32 4.78 -3.66
C ARG A 208 -8.49 5.65 -4.10
N ARG A 209 -9.62 5.62 -3.36
CA ARG A 209 -10.78 6.49 -3.57
C ARG A 209 -10.75 7.65 -2.59
N LYS A 210 -11.22 8.82 -3.02
CA LYS A 210 -11.10 10.07 -2.24
C LYS A 210 -11.96 10.11 -0.96
N HIS A 211 -12.97 9.25 -0.82
CA HIS A 211 -13.95 9.29 0.28
C HIS A 211 -13.88 8.16 1.31
N GLU A 212 -12.94 7.23 1.19
CA GLU A 212 -12.77 6.18 2.19
C GLU A 212 -11.89 6.67 3.35
N GLN A 213 -12.39 7.67 4.08
CA GLN A 213 -11.80 8.09 5.35
C GLN A 213 -12.31 7.15 6.45
N GLY A 214 -11.44 6.30 6.97
CA GLY A 214 -11.75 5.40 8.10
C GLY A 214 -11.28 3.97 7.92
N ASP A 215 -11.13 3.48 6.68
CA ASP A 215 -10.77 2.10 6.38
C ASP A 215 -9.25 1.85 6.24
N GLN A 216 -8.41 2.85 6.52
CA GLN A 216 -6.94 2.70 6.50
C GLN A 216 -6.44 1.58 7.42
N TYR A 217 -7.23 1.22 8.44
CA TYR A 217 -6.93 0.17 9.41
C TYR A 217 -7.55 -1.19 9.06
N ALA A 218 -8.34 -1.28 7.99
CA ALA A 218 -9.05 -2.50 7.63
C ALA A 218 -8.07 -3.58 7.15
N ARG A 219 -8.19 -4.76 7.73
CA ARG A 219 -7.60 -5.98 7.17
C ARG A 219 -8.42 -6.39 5.95
N ILE A 220 -7.75 -6.53 4.82
CA ILE A 220 -8.37 -6.99 3.56
C ILE A 220 -8.46 -8.52 3.55
N SER A 221 -7.49 -9.21 4.18
CA SER A 221 -7.46 -10.67 4.31
C SER A 221 -6.99 -11.11 5.69
N GLN A 222 -7.14 -12.41 6.01
CA GLN A 222 -6.69 -13.02 7.26
C GLN A 222 -5.37 -13.80 7.10
N GLN A 223 -4.75 -13.79 5.93
CA GLN A 223 -3.45 -14.41 5.72
C GLN A 223 -2.36 -13.53 6.36
N GLU A 224 -1.41 -14.14 7.05
CA GLU A 224 -0.25 -13.43 7.57
C GLU A 224 0.82 -13.36 6.48
N SER A 225 0.66 -12.40 5.54
CA SER A 225 1.60 -12.16 4.43
C SER A 225 2.67 -11.13 4.79
N ASP A 226 3.14 -11.17 6.05
CA ASP A 226 4.23 -10.30 6.49
C ASP A 226 5.53 -10.71 5.79
N MET A 227 6.26 -9.76 5.24
CA MET A 227 7.57 -9.96 4.64
C MET A 227 8.56 -8.94 5.17
N VAL A 228 9.85 -9.31 5.22
CA VAL A 228 10.91 -8.38 5.63
C VAL A 228 11.60 -7.83 4.39
N VAL A 229 11.76 -6.51 4.36
CA VAL A 229 12.47 -5.79 3.29
C VAL A 229 13.62 -4.97 3.87
N SER A 230 14.67 -4.77 3.07
CA SER A 230 15.85 -4.04 3.46
C SER A 230 15.85 -2.61 2.91
N GLU A 231 16.37 -1.68 3.71
CA GLU A 231 16.67 -0.31 3.32
C GLU A 231 18.07 0.03 3.87
N GLY A 232 19.12 -0.22 3.07
CA GLY A 232 20.49 -0.23 3.55
C GLY A 232 20.70 -1.33 4.59
N GLU A 233 21.16 -0.94 5.77
CA GLU A 233 21.30 -1.86 6.92
C GLU A 233 20.02 -2.06 7.72
N LEU A 234 18.99 -1.24 7.48
CA LEU A 234 17.72 -1.32 8.18
C LEU A 234 16.80 -2.39 7.57
N ARG A 235 16.03 -3.06 8.42
CA ARG A 235 15.04 -4.06 8.03
C ARG A 235 13.66 -3.66 8.52
N PHE A 236 12.67 -3.84 7.65
CA PHE A 236 11.28 -3.49 7.97
C PHE A 236 10.34 -4.63 7.60
N VAL A 237 9.44 -4.95 8.51
CA VAL A 237 8.32 -5.83 8.27
C VAL A 237 7.28 -5.05 7.49
N VAL A 238 6.87 -5.55 6.33
CA VAL A 238 5.84 -4.95 5.49
C VAL A 238 4.77 -5.98 5.16
N ASN A 239 3.55 -5.51 4.95
CA ASN A 239 2.43 -6.33 4.50
C ASN A 239 1.76 -5.63 3.33
N VAL A 240 2.00 -6.12 2.13
CA VAL A 240 1.49 -5.49 0.90
C VAL A 240 0.14 -6.04 0.46
N GLU A 241 -0.27 -7.22 0.94
CA GLU A 241 -1.47 -7.94 0.49
C GLU A 241 -2.68 -7.70 1.40
N ASP A 242 -2.51 -7.88 2.72
CA ASP A 242 -3.65 -7.94 3.64
C ASP A 242 -4.11 -6.59 4.16
N ARG A 243 -3.34 -5.52 3.92
CA ARG A 243 -3.59 -4.20 4.49
C ARG A 243 -3.57 -3.12 3.41
N ILE A 244 -4.37 -2.08 3.60
CA ILE A 244 -4.35 -0.90 2.73
C ILE A 244 -2.99 -0.22 2.81
N ASP A 245 -2.47 -0.01 4.02
CA ASP A 245 -1.14 0.55 4.26
C ASP A 245 -0.09 -0.56 4.37
N THR A 246 1.02 -0.38 3.69
CA THR A 246 2.06 -1.42 3.56
C THR A 246 2.94 -1.60 4.80
N GLY A 247 2.84 -0.71 5.78
CA GLY A 247 3.69 -0.70 6.97
C GLY A 247 4.96 0.13 6.83
N LEU A 248 5.29 0.66 5.66
CA LEU A 248 6.49 1.48 5.44
C LEU A 248 6.19 2.63 4.47
N PHE A 249 6.38 3.86 4.92
CA PHE A 249 6.35 5.05 4.07
C PHE A 249 7.68 5.18 3.32
N LEU A 250 7.68 4.89 2.01
CA LEU A 250 8.89 4.94 1.17
C LEU A 250 9.43 6.36 1.02
N ASP A 251 8.56 7.34 1.01
CA ASP A 251 8.89 8.76 0.92
C ASP A 251 9.64 9.30 2.15
N HIS A 252 9.56 8.64 3.30
CA HIS A 252 10.32 8.99 4.50
C HIS A 252 11.69 8.31 4.61
N ARG A 253 12.23 7.73 3.54
CA ARG A 253 13.56 7.09 3.53
C ARG A 253 14.67 8.05 3.97
N ALA A 254 14.67 9.27 3.43
CA ALA A 254 15.69 10.26 3.81
C ALA A 254 15.53 10.72 5.27
N VAL A 255 14.30 10.74 5.80
CA VAL A 255 14.04 10.99 7.24
C VAL A 255 14.66 9.88 8.10
N ARG A 256 14.49 8.61 7.69
CA ARG A 256 15.09 7.46 8.40
C ARG A 256 16.62 7.51 8.36
N ALA A 257 17.21 7.81 7.20
CA ALA A 257 18.65 7.98 7.07
C ALA A 257 19.17 9.08 8.00
N TYR A 258 18.49 10.23 8.01
CA TYR A 258 18.84 11.32 8.92
C TYR A 258 18.73 10.92 10.39
N ALA A 259 17.67 10.24 10.78
CA ALA A 259 17.49 9.75 12.16
C ALA A 259 18.63 8.77 12.56
N HIS A 260 18.97 7.87 11.64
CA HIS A 260 20.09 6.93 11.84
C HIS A 260 21.42 7.65 12.08
N GLU A 261 21.75 8.65 11.27
CA GLU A 261 23.01 9.38 11.34
C GLU A 261 23.11 10.33 12.53
N HIS A 262 21.98 10.96 12.92
CA HIS A 262 22.00 12.10 13.85
C HIS A 262 21.52 11.78 15.27
N CYS A 263 20.96 10.58 15.52
CA CYS A 263 20.39 10.25 16.84
C CYS A 263 21.35 9.52 17.81
N LYS A 264 22.61 9.31 17.45
CA LYS A 264 23.57 8.63 18.33
C LYS A 264 23.65 9.30 19.72
N ALA A 265 23.47 8.48 20.75
CA ALA A 265 23.43 8.86 22.17
C ALA A 265 22.28 9.85 22.54
N LYS A 266 21.34 10.12 21.64
CA LYS A 266 20.23 11.05 21.86
C LYS A 266 18.98 10.34 22.36
N ARG A 267 18.11 11.10 23.05
CA ARG A 267 16.73 10.73 23.39
C ARG A 267 15.82 11.22 22.24
N MET A 268 15.17 10.28 21.56
CA MET A 268 14.34 10.57 20.42
C MET A 268 12.85 10.39 20.76
N LEU A 269 12.02 11.32 20.30
CA LEU A 269 10.57 11.24 20.33
C LEU A 269 10.00 11.15 18.92
N ASN A 270 9.09 10.20 18.70
CA ASN A 270 8.34 10.03 17.46
C ASN A 270 6.86 10.14 17.76
N LEU A 271 6.22 11.22 17.29
CA LEU A 271 4.78 11.45 17.42
C LEU A 271 4.04 11.05 16.14
N PHE A 272 2.90 10.39 16.28
CA PHE A 272 2.19 9.70 15.19
C PHE A 272 3.09 8.64 14.56
N ALA A 273 3.60 7.77 15.43
CA ALA A 273 4.74 6.91 15.14
C ALA A 273 4.46 5.81 14.12
N TYR A 274 3.18 5.50 13.83
CA TYR A 274 2.79 4.44 12.92
C TYR A 274 3.53 3.14 13.27
N THR A 275 4.21 2.49 12.33
CA THR A 275 5.01 1.26 12.54
C THR A 275 6.41 1.53 13.10
N CYS A 276 6.64 2.71 13.64
CA CYS A 276 7.88 3.14 14.30
C CYS A 276 9.15 3.08 13.43
N SER A 277 9.04 3.14 12.09
CA SER A 277 10.20 2.97 11.21
C SER A 277 11.30 4.02 11.42
N VAL A 278 10.93 5.26 11.75
CA VAL A 278 11.91 6.33 12.08
C VAL A 278 12.55 6.09 13.44
N SER A 279 11.80 5.57 14.42
CA SER A 279 12.35 5.19 15.73
C SER A 279 13.31 4.02 15.64
N VAL A 280 13.04 3.04 14.77
CA VAL A 280 13.95 1.93 14.46
C VAL A 280 15.26 2.47 13.89
N ALA A 281 15.18 3.35 12.90
CA ALA A 281 16.36 3.95 12.29
C ALA A 281 17.23 4.70 13.32
N ALA A 282 16.62 5.51 14.19
CA ALA A 282 17.30 6.18 15.27
C ALA A 282 17.96 5.20 16.27
N ALA A 283 17.24 4.10 16.61
CA ALA A 283 17.73 3.10 17.55
C ALA A 283 18.93 2.32 16.99
N VAL A 284 18.88 1.89 15.70
CA VAL A 284 20.01 1.27 15.00
C VAL A 284 21.19 2.22 14.92
N GLY A 285 20.95 3.52 14.66
CA GLY A 285 21.96 4.58 14.69
C GLY A 285 22.52 4.90 16.08
N GLY A 286 22.12 4.15 17.12
CA GLY A 286 22.68 4.26 18.47
C GLY A 286 21.99 5.31 19.36
N ALA A 287 20.71 5.61 19.13
CA ALA A 287 19.93 6.45 20.04
C ALA A 287 19.94 5.85 21.46
N LYS A 288 20.11 6.71 22.45
CA LYS A 288 20.09 6.30 23.87
C LYS A 288 18.73 5.69 24.24
N GLN A 289 17.66 6.29 23.75
CA GLN A 289 16.28 5.84 23.95
C GLN A 289 15.38 6.43 22.87
N THR A 290 14.42 5.65 22.37
CA THR A 290 13.33 6.15 21.55
C THR A 290 12.00 6.04 22.29
N SER A 291 11.15 7.04 22.12
CA SER A 291 9.75 7.06 22.59
C SER A 291 8.85 7.21 21.37
N SER A 292 7.98 6.25 21.14
CA SER A 292 7.05 6.21 20.02
C SER A 292 5.62 6.31 20.52
N VAL A 293 4.89 7.33 20.07
CA VAL A 293 3.51 7.59 20.47
C VAL A 293 2.57 7.43 19.29
N ASP A 294 1.58 6.54 19.42
CA ASP A 294 0.53 6.33 18.40
C ASP A 294 -0.77 5.87 19.08
N LEU A 295 -1.92 6.20 18.47
CA LEU A 295 -3.23 5.75 18.94
C LEU A 295 -3.47 4.25 18.71
N SER A 296 -2.84 3.68 17.68
CA SER A 296 -3.06 2.32 17.21
C SER A 296 -2.13 1.33 17.90
N ASN A 297 -2.70 0.47 18.76
CA ASN A 297 -1.95 -0.64 19.32
C ASN A 297 -1.37 -1.57 18.24
N THR A 298 -2.15 -1.81 17.19
CA THR A 298 -1.72 -2.64 16.06
C THR A 298 -0.44 -2.10 15.41
N TYR A 299 -0.32 -0.78 15.24
CA TYR A 299 0.87 -0.17 14.66
C TYR A 299 2.05 -0.18 15.63
N LEU A 300 1.81 0.04 16.92
CA LEU A 300 2.88 -0.08 17.92
C LEU A 300 3.42 -1.51 18.05
N ASP A 301 2.54 -2.52 17.97
CA ASP A 301 2.96 -3.93 17.97
C ASP A 301 3.72 -4.27 16.68
N TRP A 302 3.33 -3.69 15.55
CA TRP A 302 4.12 -3.78 14.31
C TRP A 302 5.48 -3.08 14.47
N GLY A 303 5.50 -1.95 15.15
CA GLY A 303 6.73 -1.26 15.52
C GLY A 303 7.70 -2.15 16.29
N LYS A 304 7.21 -2.91 17.31
CA LYS A 304 8.02 -3.88 18.05
C LYS A 304 8.61 -4.95 17.13
N LYS A 305 7.83 -5.51 16.19
CA LYS A 305 8.34 -6.43 15.16
C LYS A 305 9.46 -5.79 14.33
N ASN A 306 9.35 -4.50 13.99
CA ASN A 306 10.40 -3.78 13.27
C ASN A 306 11.68 -3.63 14.11
N PHE A 307 11.58 -3.39 15.42
CA PHE A 307 12.73 -3.41 16.31
C PHE A 307 13.40 -4.79 16.35
N GLU A 308 12.62 -5.85 16.54
CA GLU A 308 13.09 -7.24 16.56
C GLU A 308 13.77 -7.65 15.25
N ALA A 309 13.20 -7.24 14.09
CA ALA A 309 13.78 -7.48 12.77
C ALA A 309 15.19 -6.87 12.59
N ASN A 310 15.52 -5.86 13.38
CA ASN A 310 16.84 -5.22 13.43
C ASN A 310 17.70 -5.69 14.62
N GLY A 311 17.30 -6.76 15.32
CA GLY A 311 18.06 -7.26 16.47
C GLY A 311 18.01 -6.36 17.71
N LEU A 312 17.08 -5.42 17.75
CA LEU A 312 16.89 -4.52 18.89
C LEU A 312 15.90 -5.11 19.89
N ASP A 313 16.15 -4.91 21.17
CA ASP A 313 15.23 -5.29 22.25
C ASP A 313 14.16 -4.21 22.44
N PRO A 314 12.87 -4.46 22.12
CA PRO A 314 11.82 -3.47 22.28
C PRO A 314 11.65 -2.97 23.72
N ALA A 315 12.01 -3.79 24.73
CA ALA A 315 11.87 -3.41 26.15
C ALA A 315 12.78 -2.24 26.57
N LYS A 316 13.82 -1.95 25.78
CA LYS A 316 14.72 -0.79 26.02
C LYS A 316 14.18 0.52 25.45
N HIS A 317 13.05 0.46 24.77
CA HIS A 317 12.41 1.60 24.11
C HIS A 317 10.97 1.77 24.62
N ARG A 318 10.37 2.93 24.37
CA ARG A 318 9.03 3.24 24.89
C ARG A 318 8.02 3.23 23.74
N PHE A 319 6.99 2.40 23.86
CA PHE A 319 5.84 2.35 22.97
C PHE A 319 4.60 2.81 23.75
N ILE A 320 4.05 3.94 23.36
CA ILE A 320 3.03 4.65 24.14
C ILE A 320 1.75 4.73 23.31
N ARG A 321 0.71 4.02 23.74
CA ARG A 321 -0.61 4.09 23.12
C ARG A 321 -1.37 5.26 23.71
N ASP A 322 -1.40 6.39 22.98
CA ASP A 322 -2.08 7.61 23.40
C ASP A 322 -2.34 8.53 22.20
N ASP A 323 -3.21 9.53 22.42
CA ASP A 323 -3.34 10.65 21.49
C ASP A 323 -2.06 11.52 21.55
N ALA A 324 -1.34 11.60 20.45
CA ALA A 324 -0.04 12.27 20.38
C ALA A 324 -0.11 13.73 20.80
N THR A 325 -1.20 14.44 20.45
CA THR A 325 -1.39 15.86 20.78
C THR A 325 -1.56 16.07 22.27
N ARG A 326 -2.37 15.23 22.89
CA ARG A 326 -2.61 15.29 24.35
C ARG A 326 -1.42 14.79 25.12
N TRP A 327 -0.81 13.74 24.64
CA TRP A 327 0.34 13.14 25.30
C TRP A 327 1.48 14.13 25.41
N ILE A 328 1.85 14.81 24.29
CA ILE A 328 2.96 15.77 24.28
C ILE A 328 2.67 17.00 25.17
N ALA A 329 1.42 17.46 25.26
CA ALA A 329 1.05 18.59 26.11
C ALA A 329 1.26 18.33 27.62
N ARG A 330 1.26 17.06 28.06
CA ARG A 330 1.44 16.66 29.45
C ARG A 330 2.77 15.99 29.75
N ASP A 331 3.53 15.61 28.72
CA ASP A 331 4.85 15.00 28.91
C ASP A 331 5.82 15.99 29.54
N ARG A 332 6.64 15.52 30.47
CA ARG A 332 7.65 16.32 31.20
C ARG A 332 9.07 15.91 30.88
N ASN A 333 9.24 14.96 29.94
CA ASN A 333 10.57 14.56 29.50
C ASN A 333 11.16 15.58 28.53
N SER A 334 12.49 15.58 28.42
CA SER A 334 13.21 16.36 27.44
C SER A 334 13.81 15.45 26.37
N TYR A 335 13.79 15.89 25.13
CA TYR A 335 14.25 15.14 23.96
C TYR A 335 15.29 15.94 23.18
N ASP A 336 16.25 15.22 22.63
CA ASP A 336 17.32 15.80 21.84
C ASP A 336 16.95 15.87 20.35
N TRP A 337 16.01 14.99 19.91
CA TRP A 337 15.43 14.99 18.57
C TRP A 337 13.97 14.56 18.61
N ILE A 338 13.12 15.33 17.91
CA ILE A 338 11.68 15.06 17.83
C ILE A 338 11.27 14.94 16.36
N PHE A 339 10.56 13.87 16.02
CA PHE A 339 9.95 13.69 14.71
C PHE A 339 8.43 13.70 14.82
N ILE A 340 7.77 14.45 13.92
CA ILE A 340 6.31 14.58 13.87
C ILE A 340 5.83 14.43 12.45
N ASN A 341 4.97 13.43 12.18
CA ASN A 341 4.29 13.26 10.90
C ASN A 341 2.80 12.99 11.12
N PRO A 342 2.00 14.02 11.39
CA PRO A 342 0.60 13.85 11.72
C PRO A 342 -0.24 13.59 10.46
N PRO A 343 -1.40 12.92 10.60
CA PRO A 343 -2.37 12.81 9.53
C PRO A 343 -2.94 14.20 9.17
N THR A 344 -3.37 14.38 7.91
CA THR A 344 -4.06 15.61 7.50
C THR A 344 -5.32 15.83 8.30
N PHE A 345 -6.04 14.75 8.59
CA PHE A 345 -7.26 14.76 9.39
C PHE A 345 -7.38 13.43 10.13
N SER A 346 -7.80 13.45 11.39
CA SER A 346 -8.06 12.24 12.17
C SER A 346 -9.33 12.38 12.99
N ARG A 347 -10.21 11.38 12.89
CA ARG A 347 -11.35 11.15 13.76
C ARG A 347 -11.09 9.88 14.56
N SER A 348 -11.05 10.01 15.87
CA SER A 348 -10.92 8.82 16.72
C SER A 348 -11.96 8.87 17.84
N LYS A 349 -12.61 7.72 18.09
CA LYS A 349 -13.47 7.55 19.26
C LYS A 349 -12.70 7.70 20.58
N MET A 350 -11.39 7.56 20.57
CA MET A 350 -10.50 7.72 21.72
C MET A 350 -10.02 9.18 21.88
N SER A 351 -10.04 9.99 20.83
CA SER A 351 -9.77 11.43 20.92
C SER A 351 -11.08 12.16 21.27
N LYS A 352 -11.06 13.12 22.21
CA LYS A 352 -12.24 13.94 22.53
C LYS A 352 -12.53 15.05 21.52
N GLY A 353 -11.93 14.99 20.30
CA GLY A 353 -12.10 15.93 19.21
C GLY A 353 -11.41 15.45 17.95
N ASP A 354 -11.81 16.02 16.82
CA ASP A 354 -11.20 15.79 15.52
C ASP A 354 -9.88 16.54 15.44
N PHE A 355 -8.82 15.90 14.96
CA PHE A 355 -7.55 16.57 14.64
C PHE A 355 -7.57 17.05 13.19
N ASN A 356 -7.17 18.30 12.96
CA ASN A 356 -6.99 18.88 11.64
C ASN A 356 -5.65 19.62 11.58
N ILE A 357 -4.72 19.16 10.77
CA ILE A 357 -3.37 19.72 10.68
C ILE A 357 -3.35 21.23 10.40
N HIS A 358 -4.26 21.75 9.55
CA HIS A 358 -4.30 23.18 9.23
C HIS A 358 -4.66 24.05 10.42
N LYS A 359 -5.35 23.50 11.43
CA LYS A 359 -5.79 24.24 12.64
C LYS A 359 -4.91 23.95 13.84
N ASP A 360 -4.47 22.68 13.97
CA ASP A 360 -3.93 22.17 15.24
C ASP A 360 -2.40 22.08 15.24
N HIS A 361 -1.74 22.27 14.07
CA HIS A 361 -0.28 22.14 13.97
C HIS A 361 0.48 23.11 14.88
N ARG A 362 -0.05 24.33 15.07
CA ARG A 362 0.58 25.34 15.94
C ARG A 362 0.72 24.81 17.37
N SER A 363 -0.38 24.44 18.01
CA SER A 363 -0.37 23.94 19.38
C SER A 363 0.45 22.67 19.55
N LEU A 364 0.42 21.79 18.54
CA LEU A 364 1.23 20.56 18.50
C LEU A 364 2.72 20.90 18.48
N ILE A 365 3.15 21.77 17.57
CA ILE A 365 4.55 22.19 17.44
C ILE A 365 5.01 22.92 18.70
N GLU A 366 4.25 23.87 19.24
CA GLU A 366 4.59 24.59 20.45
C GLU A 366 4.77 23.66 21.66
N SER A 367 3.88 22.66 21.81
CA SER A 367 3.99 21.65 22.85
C SER A 367 5.25 20.79 22.68
N ALA A 368 5.54 20.35 21.45
CA ALA A 368 6.72 19.56 21.16
C ALA A 368 8.03 20.37 21.36
N MET A 369 8.04 21.63 20.94
CA MET A 369 9.18 22.53 21.16
C MET A 369 9.45 22.80 22.64
N SER A 370 8.40 22.79 23.49
CA SER A 370 8.61 22.94 24.96
C SER A 370 9.37 21.73 25.53
N SER A 371 9.15 20.53 25.00
CA SER A 371 9.85 19.30 25.40
C SER A 371 11.19 19.09 24.68
N LEU A 372 11.55 19.95 23.73
CA LEU A 372 12.83 19.87 23.02
C LEU A 372 13.96 20.42 23.90
N ASP A 373 15.13 19.78 23.86
CA ASP A 373 16.35 20.30 24.48
C ASP A 373 16.82 21.59 23.80
N GLN A 374 17.62 22.41 24.49
CA GLN A 374 18.10 23.68 23.95
C GLN A 374 18.91 23.54 22.65
N LYS A 375 19.65 22.44 22.52
CA LYS A 375 20.44 22.12 21.31
C LYS A 375 19.74 21.07 20.44
N GLY A 376 18.47 20.78 20.74
CA GLY A 376 17.68 19.79 20.03
C GLY A 376 17.16 20.30 18.71
N GLU A 377 16.66 19.37 17.91
CA GLU A 377 16.00 19.61 16.63
C GLU A 377 14.65 18.91 16.57
N LEU A 378 13.67 19.60 15.98
CA LEU A 378 12.37 19.04 15.67
C LEU A 378 12.20 19.01 14.15
N LEU A 379 11.93 17.82 13.59
CA LEU A 379 11.55 17.65 12.20
C LEU A 379 10.04 17.43 12.12
N PHE A 380 9.35 18.38 11.51
CA PHE A 380 7.92 18.32 11.23
C PHE A 380 7.70 18.04 9.74
N THR A 381 6.93 17.00 9.41
CA THR A 381 6.55 16.67 8.03
C THR A 381 5.05 16.61 7.89
N THR A 382 4.53 16.95 6.69
CA THR A 382 3.09 16.87 6.42
C THR A 382 2.78 16.59 4.96
N HIS A 383 1.83 15.67 4.71
CA HIS A 383 1.28 15.38 3.38
C HIS A 383 0.07 16.26 3.02
N ALA A 384 -0.30 17.21 3.88
CA ALA A 384 -1.44 18.08 3.65
C ALA A 384 -1.18 19.03 2.47
N ARG A 385 -2.07 19.02 1.49
CA ARG A 385 -1.98 19.92 0.34
C ARG A 385 -2.32 21.35 0.76
N GLY A 386 -1.55 22.32 0.26
CA GLY A 386 -1.76 23.74 0.59
C GLY A 386 -1.53 24.03 2.07
N PHE A 387 -0.65 23.25 2.73
CA PHE A 387 -0.28 23.51 4.10
C PHE A 387 0.65 24.73 4.18
N GLU A 388 0.32 25.63 5.09
CA GLU A 388 1.13 26.78 5.46
C GLU A 388 1.38 26.73 6.96
N LEU A 389 2.62 26.92 7.34
CA LEU A 389 3.00 26.95 8.75
C LEU A 389 2.57 28.29 9.34
N ASP A 390 1.96 28.28 10.53
CA ASP A 390 1.47 29.49 11.22
C ASP A 390 2.61 30.50 11.44
N GLU A 391 2.36 31.79 11.10
CA GLU A 391 3.37 32.85 11.20
C GLU A 391 3.94 33.02 12.61
N SER A 392 3.14 32.76 13.64
CA SER A 392 3.61 32.84 15.02
C SER A 392 4.72 31.85 15.37
N ILE A 393 4.84 30.74 14.63
CA ILE A 393 5.91 29.77 14.79
C ILE A 393 7.23 30.33 14.29
N TYR A 394 7.21 31.06 13.14
CA TYR A 394 8.41 31.74 12.60
C TYR A 394 8.95 32.81 13.54
N ASN A 395 8.07 33.47 14.28
CA ASN A 395 8.48 34.51 15.23
C ASN A 395 9.13 33.96 16.50
N ARG A 396 8.95 32.66 16.80
CA ARG A 396 9.39 32.03 18.05
C ARG A 396 10.56 31.10 17.90
N PHE A 397 10.71 30.48 16.72
CA PHE A 397 11.69 29.42 16.51
C PHE A 397 12.47 29.64 15.23
N ARG A 398 13.68 29.12 15.17
CA ARG A 398 14.46 29.07 13.94
C ARG A 398 13.91 27.96 13.05
N ILE A 399 13.47 28.27 11.84
CA ILE A 399 12.81 27.36 10.92
C ILE A 399 13.55 27.32 9.60
N GLU A 400 13.72 26.12 9.07
CA GLU A 400 14.29 25.85 7.77
C GLU A 400 13.31 24.97 6.97
N ASP A 401 12.94 25.39 5.76
CA ASP A 401 12.26 24.49 4.82
C ASP A 401 13.27 23.45 4.29
N ALA A 402 13.18 22.27 4.84
CA ALA A 402 14.06 21.15 4.55
C ALA A 402 13.44 20.13 3.56
N THR A 403 12.35 20.51 2.87
CA THR A 403 11.59 19.60 1.98
C THR A 403 12.50 18.91 0.97
N LYS A 404 13.37 19.67 0.29
CA LYS A 404 14.31 19.11 -0.70
C LYS A 404 15.30 18.11 -0.11
N GLN A 405 15.71 18.30 1.14
CA GLN A 405 16.66 17.42 1.84
C GLN A 405 16.02 16.07 2.17
N PHE A 406 14.74 16.06 2.51
CA PHE A 406 14.06 14.86 3.02
C PHE A 406 13.24 14.09 2.01
N VAL A 407 13.01 14.62 0.79
CA VAL A 407 12.34 13.87 -0.28
C VAL A 407 13.34 12.95 -0.99
N PRO A 408 13.12 11.62 -1.02
CA PRO A 408 14.01 10.68 -1.67
C PRO A 408 14.06 10.85 -3.20
N GLU A 409 15.20 10.48 -3.79
CA GLU A 409 15.47 10.65 -5.24
C GLU A 409 14.49 9.94 -6.18
N ASP A 410 13.90 8.84 -5.71
CA ASP A 410 12.92 8.05 -6.48
C ASP A 410 11.52 8.66 -6.49
N PHE A 411 11.28 9.73 -5.72
CA PHE A 411 10.06 10.53 -5.77
C PHE A 411 10.26 11.74 -6.65
N THR A 412 9.57 11.77 -7.80
CA THR A 412 9.69 12.87 -8.78
C THR A 412 8.83 14.08 -8.42
N ARG A 413 7.90 13.91 -7.50
CA ARG A 413 7.06 14.96 -6.92
C ARG A 413 7.33 15.05 -5.43
N TYR A 414 7.16 16.22 -4.86
CA TYR A 414 7.25 16.37 -3.40
C TYR A 414 5.99 15.80 -2.75
N PRO A 415 6.06 14.62 -2.11
CA PRO A 415 4.88 13.99 -1.51
C PRO A 415 4.46 14.66 -0.22
N PHE A 416 5.40 15.36 0.44
CA PHE A 416 5.18 16.07 1.70
C PHE A 416 6.04 17.34 1.76
N GLN A 417 5.73 18.22 2.72
CA GLN A 417 6.58 19.32 3.14
C GLN A 417 7.31 18.95 4.44
N ALA A 418 8.54 19.42 4.60
CA ALA A 418 9.36 19.18 5.78
C ALA A 418 9.94 20.47 6.33
N PHE A 419 9.79 20.68 7.62
CA PHE A 419 10.30 21.84 8.33
C PHE A 419 11.20 21.38 9.48
N LEU A 420 12.43 21.90 9.53
CA LEU A 420 13.36 21.68 10.62
C LEU A 420 13.34 22.88 11.56
N LEU A 421 12.98 22.64 12.81
CA LEU A 421 12.80 23.66 13.84
C LEU A 421 13.85 23.51 14.94
N ARG A 422 14.39 24.65 15.41
CA ARG A 422 15.32 24.76 16.54
C ARG A 422 14.90 25.89 17.46
N LYS A 423 15.28 25.80 18.76
CA LYS A 423 15.08 26.90 19.73
C LYS A 423 15.97 28.08 19.45
#